data_a1f78b24652fe66c5b22d6072706edf3
#
_entry.id   a1f78b24652fe66c5b22d6072706edf3
#
_cell.length_a   1.000
_cell.length_b   1.000
_cell.length_c   1.000
_cell.angle_alpha   90.00
_cell.angle_beta   90.00
_cell.angle_gamma   90.00
#
_symmetry.space_group_name_H-M   'P 1'
#
loop_
_entity.id
_entity.type
_entity.pdbx_description
1 polymer ?
#
loop_
_entity_poly.entity_id
_entity_poly.type
_entity_poly.pdbx_seq_one_letter_code
_entity_poly.pdbx_strand_id
1 'polypeptide(L)'
;MNNQLNRVAITGAAGFIGSNLVDAFLGQGIEVIGIDNFSTGRIEFLEKALLNPRFKLINHDLFLGGSISDVITGADAIFHLAANADVRFGADNPRRDLEQNTIVTQRVLEAARIAGVKKFMFSSTGSVYGETEVIPTPEDAPFPVQTSLYGASKLACEGLIAAYAETFGMQAWIFRFVSILGPRYTHGHVYDFYQQLMQHPEKLTVLGNGHQKKSYLHVSDCIEAIHVAIRESSNLVNIFNLGIDGYCEVRDSISWITDEMSLDPELEFGTGDKGWIGDNPLIHLDIRRIQSLGWNPKSSIEDGVRDTVRFLSVNQGLFE
;
A
#
# COMPACT_ATOMS: atom_id res chain seq x y z
N MET A 1 18.79 -18.69 9.43
CA MET A 1 17.65 -19.52 8.96
C MET A 1 17.46 -19.25 7.48
N ASN A 2 17.12 -20.26 6.70
CA ASN A 2 16.89 -20.07 5.26
C ASN A 2 15.58 -19.27 5.09
N ASN A 3 15.66 -18.05 4.58
CA ASN A 3 14.47 -17.18 4.34
C ASN A 3 13.76 -17.50 3.02
N GLN A 4 14.05 -18.66 2.42
CA GLN A 4 13.41 -19.09 1.17
C GLN A 4 11.92 -19.33 1.42
N LEU A 5 11.07 -18.68 0.61
CA LEU A 5 9.63 -18.88 0.59
C LEU A 5 9.28 -19.83 -0.57
N ASN A 6 8.42 -20.80 -0.31
CA ASN A 6 7.90 -21.71 -1.34
C ASN A 6 6.40 -21.51 -1.55
N ARG A 7 5.68 -21.14 -0.48
CA ARG A 7 4.25 -20.90 -0.50
C ARG A 7 3.88 -19.72 0.37
N VAL A 8 3.13 -18.77 -0.17
CA VAL A 8 2.72 -17.55 0.56
C VAL A 8 1.20 -17.37 0.50
N ALA A 9 0.64 -16.73 1.54
CA ALA A 9 -0.73 -16.24 1.53
C ALA A 9 -0.72 -14.71 1.43
N ILE A 10 -1.57 -14.15 0.56
CA ILE A 10 -1.70 -12.71 0.35
C ILE A 10 -3.15 -12.32 0.57
N THR A 11 -3.44 -11.51 1.59
CA THR A 11 -4.76 -10.90 1.78
C THR A 11 -4.82 -9.56 1.06
N GLY A 12 -5.96 -9.19 0.51
CA GLY A 12 -6.07 -8.05 -0.40
C GLY A 12 -5.41 -8.34 -1.76
N ALA A 13 -5.45 -9.62 -2.19
CA ALA A 13 -4.75 -10.11 -3.38
C ALA A 13 -5.22 -9.48 -4.68
N ALA A 14 -6.48 -9.06 -4.77
CA ALA A 14 -7.06 -8.39 -5.94
C ALA A 14 -6.93 -6.86 -5.89
N GLY A 15 -6.30 -6.31 -4.84
CA GLY A 15 -5.98 -4.89 -4.72
C GLY A 15 -4.76 -4.49 -5.54
N PHE A 16 -4.46 -3.19 -5.54
CA PHE A 16 -3.34 -2.60 -6.29
C PHE A 16 -1.99 -3.27 -5.96
N ILE A 17 -1.50 -3.14 -4.73
CA ILE A 17 -0.20 -3.71 -4.33
C ILE A 17 -0.29 -5.24 -4.30
N GLY A 18 -1.42 -5.79 -3.81
CA GLY A 18 -1.61 -7.24 -3.68
C GLY A 18 -1.48 -7.98 -5.00
N SER A 19 -2.13 -7.52 -6.06
CA SER A 19 -2.10 -8.16 -7.37
C SER A 19 -0.73 -8.08 -8.06
N ASN A 20 0.00 -6.97 -7.88
CA ASN A 20 1.38 -6.86 -8.34
C ASN A 20 2.31 -7.81 -7.57
N LEU A 21 2.11 -7.97 -6.26
CA LEU A 21 2.88 -8.90 -5.43
C LEU A 21 2.57 -10.36 -5.78
N VAL A 22 1.30 -10.70 -6.10
CA VAL A 22 0.91 -12.02 -6.61
C VAL A 22 1.71 -12.37 -7.86
N ASP A 23 1.74 -11.45 -8.85
CA ASP A 23 2.49 -11.67 -10.09
C ASP A 23 3.99 -11.84 -9.83
N ALA A 24 4.56 -11.07 -8.92
CA ALA A 24 5.97 -11.14 -8.57
C ALA A 24 6.35 -12.50 -7.96
N PHE A 25 5.56 -13.03 -7.04
CA PHE A 25 5.82 -14.35 -6.44
C PHE A 25 5.60 -15.49 -7.43
N LEU A 26 4.55 -15.43 -8.23
CA LEU A 26 4.31 -16.43 -9.27
C LEU A 26 5.43 -16.45 -10.31
N GLY A 27 5.97 -15.26 -10.66
CA GLY A 27 7.12 -15.12 -11.53
C GLY A 27 8.41 -15.77 -10.99
N GLN A 28 8.52 -15.89 -9.67
CA GLN A 28 9.62 -16.59 -8.98
C GLN A 28 9.33 -18.10 -8.78
N GLY A 29 8.18 -18.59 -9.24
CA GLY A 29 7.79 -19.98 -9.08
C GLY A 29 7.25 -20.34 -7.69
N ILE A 30 6.92 -19.36 -6.86
CA ILE A 30 6.35 -19.51 -5.52
C ILE A 30 4.84 -19.78 -5.64
N GLU A 31 4.30 -20.67 -4.83
CA GLU A 31 2.86 -20.89 -4.73
C GLU A 31 2.19 -19.73 -3.98
N VAL A 32 1.07 -19.24 -4.49
CA VAL A 32 0.35 -18.11 -3.90
C VAL A 32 -1.11 -18.47 -3.60
N ILE A 33 -1.51 -18.26 -2.34
CA ILE A 33 -2.91 -18.25 -1.92
C ILE A 33 -3.35 -16.79 -1.85
N GLY A 34 -4.14 -16.33 -2.81
CA GLY A 34 -4.76 -15.00 -2.79
C GLY A 34 -6.09 -15.04 -2.05
N ILE A 35 -6.32 -14.09 -1.14
CA ILE A 35 -7.55 -13.94 -0.36
C ILE A 35 -8.07 -12.53 -0.55
N ASP A 36 -9.30 -12.39 -1.06
CA ASP A 36 -9.94 -11.10 -1.29
C ASP A 36 -11.47 -11.26 -1.24
N ASN A 37 -12.20 -10.22 -0.84
CA ASN A 37 -13.66 -10.16 -0.88
C ASN A 37 -14.19 -9.30 -2.03
N PHE A 38 -13.29 -8.73 -2.82
CA PHE A 38 -13.58 -7.84 -3.96
C PHE A 38 -14.38 -6.58 -3.61
N SER A 39 -14.38 -6.15 -2.35
CA SER A 39 -15.05 -4.91 -1.95
C SER A 39 -14.45 -3.67 -2.60
N THR A 40 -13.14 -3.69 -2.86
CA THR A 40 -12.38 -2.66 -3.59
C THR A 40 -11.40 -3.27 -4.58
N GLY A 41 -11.02 -4.54 -4.39
CA GLY A 41 -10.18 -5.31 -5.29
C GLY A 41 -10.92 -5.67 -6.58
N ARG A 42 -10.19 -5.90 -7.68
CA ARG A 42 -10.70 -6.22 -9.00
C ARG A 42 -10.18 -7.56 -9.48
N ILE A 43 -11.10 -8.44 -9.88
CA ILE A 43 -10.74 -9.78 -10.37
C ILE A 43 -9.86 -9.69 -11.65
N GLU A 44 -10.06 -8.66 -12.45
CA GLU A 44 -9.33 -8.39 -13.69
C GLU A 44 -7.83 -8.20 -13.42
N PHE A 45 -7.45 -7.71 -12.25
CA PHE A 45 -6.03 -7.59 -11.87
C PHE A 45 -5.35 -8.94 -11.66
N LEU A 46 -6.13 -10.00 -11.52
CA LEU A 46 -5.66 -11.37 -11.30
C LEU A 46 -5.80 -12.28 -12.53
N GLU A 47 -6.29 -11.77 -13.68
CA GLU A 47 -6.53 -12.62 -14.88
C GLU A 47 -5.32 -13.47 -15.27
N LYS A 48 -4.13 -12.87 -15.29
CA LYS A 48 -2.89 -13.60 -15.60
C LYS A 48 -2.55 -14.64 -14.52
N ALA A 49 -2.74 -14.28 -13.25
CA ALA A 49 -2.48 -15.17 -12.12
C ALA A 49 -3.44 -16.37 -12.11
N LEU A 50 -4.72 -16.17 -12.46
CA LEU A 50 -5.74 -17.23 -12.52
C LEU A 50 -5.42 -18.35 -13.53
N LEU A 51 -4.58 -18.07 -14.52
CA LEU A 51 -4.09 -19.07 -15.48
C LEU A 51 -2.89 -19.88 -14.95
N ASN A 52 -2.32 -19.46 -13.82
CA ASN A 52 -1.14 -20.12 -13.25
C ASN A 52 -1.56 -21.24 -12.26
N PRO A 53 -1.15 -22.49 -12.44
CA PRO A 53 -1.52 -23.60 -11.56
C PRO A 53 -0.98 -23.46 -10.11
N ARG A 54 -0.05 -22.55 -9.87
CA ARG A 54 0.48 -22.21 -8.53
C ARG A 54 -0.29 -21.12 -7.83
N PHE A 55 -1.36 -20.60 -8.44
CA PHE A 55 -2.23 -19.60 -7.83
C PHE A 55 -3.56 -20.21 -7.42
N LYS A 56 -3.94 -19.99 -6.17
CA LYS A 56 -5.26 -20.33 -5.65
C LYS A 56 -5.93 -19.07 -5.12
N LEU A 57 -7.07 -18.70 -5.70
CA LEU A 57 -7.88 -17.56 -5.25
C LEU A 57 -9.00 -18.02 -4.31
N ILE A 58 -9.15 -17.34 -3.20
CA ILE A 58 -10.19 -17.55 -2.19
C ILE A 58 -11.00 -16.26 -2.05
N ASN A 59 -12.27 -16.30 -2.45
CA ASN A 59 -13.21 -15.22 -2.16
C ASN A 59 -13.64 -15.33 -0.70
N HIS A 60 -13.17 -14.40 0.17
CA HIS A 60 -13.45 -14.45 1.59
C HIS A 60 -13.40 -13.06 2.22
N ASP A 61 -14.44 -12.74 3.00
CA ASP A 61 -14.47 -11.55 3.82
C ASP A 61 -13.81 -11.81 5.17
N LEU A 62 -12.68 -11.13 5.41
CA LEU A 62 -11.88 -11.30 6.63
C LEU A 62 -12.57 -10.74 7.89
N PHE A 63 -13.53 -9.82 7.71
CA PHE A 63 -14.28 -9.24 8.82
C PHE A 63 -15.57 -10.03 9.13
N LEU A 64 -16.36 -10.37 8.11
CA LEU A 64 -17.64 -11.06 8.28
C LEU A 64 -17.53 -12.58 8.22
N GLY A 65 -16.50 -13.10 7.55
CA GLY A 65 -16.28 -14.53 7.37
C GLY A 65 -15.70 -15.22 8.61
N GLY A 66 -15.56 -16.54 8.50
CA GLY A 66 -14.91 -17.37 9.50
C GLY A 66 -13.39 -17.26 9.48
N SER A 67 -12.71 -18.11 10.26
CA SER A 67 -11.24 -18.18 10.24
C SER A 67 -10.72 -18.71 8.91
N ILE A 68 -9.61 -18.12 8.46
CA ILE A 68 -8.86 -18.59 7.27
C ILE A 68 -7.73 -19.57 7.62
N SER A 69 -7.62 -20.01 8.88
CA SER A 69 -6.50 -20.86 9.35
C SER A 69 -6.30 -22.08 8.48
N ASP A 70 -7.38 -22.80 8.13
CA ASP A 70 -7.29 -24.02 7.32
C ASP A 70 -6.83 -23.72 5.89
N VAL A 71 -7.23 -22.56 5.34
CA VAL A 71 -6.89 -22.13 3.99
C VAL A 71 -5.39 -21.83 3.86
N ILE A 72 -4.80 -21.19 4.88
CA ILE A 72 -3.40 -20.74 4.89
C ILE A 72 -2.43 -21.77 5.50
N THR A 73 -2.94 -22.93 5.95
CA THR A 73 -2.09 -24.02 6.48
C THR A 73 -1.05 -24.43 5.44
N GLY A 74 0.21 -24.50 5.88
CA GLY A 74 1.36 -24.83 5.05
C GLY A 74 1.94 -23.62 4.28
N ALA A 75 1.42 -22.41 4.47
CA ALA A 75 2.09 -21.21 3.98
C ALA A 75 3.32 -20.89 4.85
N ASP A 76 4.42 -20.52 4.21
CA ASP A 76 5.66 -20.08 4.88
C ASP A 76 5.48 -18.69 5.49
N ALA A 77 4.65 -17.87 4.83
CA ALA A 77 4.45 -16.46 5.17
C ALA A 77 3.07 -15.95 4.79
N ILE A 78 2.60 -14.93 5.53
CA ILE A 78 1.43 -14.12 5.18
C ILE A 78 1.86 -12.71 4.83
N PHE A 79 1.34 -12.20 3.70
CA PHE A 79 1.39 -10.80 3.29
C PHE A 79 0.01 -10.19 3.50
N HIS A 80 -0.13 -9.41 4.58
CA HIS A 80 -1.39 -8.80 4.95
C HIS A 80 -1.51 -7.40 4.37
N LEU A 81 -2.22 -7.30 3.22
CA LEU A 81 -2.46 -6.07 2.47
C LEU A 81 -3.94 -5.66 2.48
N ALA A 82 -4.85 -6.55 2.90
CA ALA A 82 -6.26 -6.23 3.03
C ALA A 82 -6.46 -5.13 4.08
N ALA A 83 -7.11 -4.04 3.68
CA ALA A 83 -7.35 -2.87 4.52
C ALA A 83 -8.38 -1.94 3.87
N ASN A 84 -9.00 -1.05 4.66
CA ASN A 84 -9.46 0.22 4.10
C ASN A 84 -8.21 1.07 3.81
N ALA A 85 -7.96 1.38 2.54
CA ALA A 85 -6.77 2.13 2.12
C ALA A 85 -7.06 3.63 1.88
N ASP A 86 -8.32 4.04 1.74
CA ASP A 86 -8.69 5.44 1.54
C ASP A 86 -8.91 6.14 2.89
N VAL A 87 -7.99 7.04 3.22
CA VAL A 87 -7.98 7.84 4.47
C VAL A 87 -9.26 8.67 4.64
N ARG A 88 -9.89 9.09 3.53
CA ARG A 88 -11.08 9.94 3.51
C ARG A 88 -12.32 9.24 4.08
N PHE A 89 -12.47 7.95 3.84
CA PHE A 89 -13.63 7.19 4.31
C PHE A 89 -13.78 7.12 5.83
N GLY A 90 -12.69 7.25 6.58
CA GLY A 90 -12.74 7.27 8.04
C GLY A 90 -13.51 8.46 8.61
N ALA A 91 -13.52 9.61 7.93
CA ALA A 91 -14.28 10.79 8.35
C ALA A 91 -15.79 10.55 8.24
N ASP A 92 -16.24 9.88 7.18
CA ASP A 92 -17.66 9.60 6.94
C ASP A 92 -18.17 8.38 7.73
N ASN A 93 -17.30 7.39 7.93
CA ASN A 93 -17.61 6.18 8.69
C ASN A 93 -16.45 5.81 9.64
N PRO A 94 -16.43 6.34 10.88
CA PRO A 94 -15.34 6.12 11.83
C PRO A 94 -15.09 4.65 12.22
N ARG A 95 -16.09 3.79 12.09
CA ARG A 95 -15.96 2.35 12.39
C ARG A 95 -15.18 1.60 11.31
N ARG A 96 -15.15 2.11 10.10
CA ARG A 96 -14.56 1.40 8.94
C ARG A 96 -13.07 1.09 9.13
N ASP A 97 -12.30 2.06 9.59
CA ASP A 97 -10.87 1.85 9.83
C ASP A 97 -10.62 0.89 11.01
N LEU A 98 -11.42 0.97 12.07
CA LEU A 98 -11.34 0.03 13.17
C LEU A 98 -11.62 -1.41 12.72
N GLU A 99 -12.71 -1.60 11.98
CA GLU A 99 -13.18 -2.92 11.55
C GLU A 99 -12.27 -3.52 10.47
N GLN A 100 -12.01 -2.77 9.39
CA GLN A 100 -11.29 -3.26 8.21
C GLN A 100 -9.77 -3.26 8.38
N ASN A 101 -9.22 -2.48 9.30
CA ASN A 101 -7.79 -2.47 9.57
C ASN A 101 -7.49 -3.22 10.87
N THR A 102 -7.93 -2.72 12.04
CA THR A 102 -7.48 -3.25 13.33
C THR A 102 -8.05 -4.62 13.64
N ILE A 103 -9.38 -4.81 13.52
CA ILE A 103 -10.02 -6.09 13.83
C ILE A 103 -9.63 -7.15 12.80
N VAL A 104 -9.61 -6.80 11.52
CA VAL A 104 -9.17 -7.72 10.46
C VAL A 104 -7.73 -8.14 10.66
N THR A 105 -6.81 -7.24 10.98
CA THR A 105 -5.41 -7.58 11.28
C THR A 105 -5.32 -8.58 12.45
N GLN A 106 -6.06 -8.35 13.54
CA GLN A 106 -6.07 -9.27 14.67
C GLN A 106 -6.58 -10.67 14.28
N ARG A 107 -7.64 -10.74 13.46
CA ARG A 107 -8.17 -12.03 12.96
C ARG A 107 -7.17 -12.78 12.08
N VAL A 108 -6.45 -12.07 11.21
CA VAL A 108 -5.43 -12.67 10.34
C VAL A 108 -4.22 -13.14 11.16
N LEU A 109 -3.78 -12.37 12.17
CA LEU A 109 -2.74 -12.78 13.10
C LEU A 109 -3.12 -14.06 13.86
N GLU A 110 -4.35 -14.14 14.35
CA GLU A 110 -4.83 -15.34 15.06
C GLU A 110 -4.95 -16.55 14.13
N ALA A 111 -5.43 -16.36 12.91
CA ALA A 111 -5.46 -17.41 11.89
C ALA A 111 -4.03 -17.90 11.55
N ALA A 112 -3.07 -16.98 11.41
CA ALA A 112 -1.66 -17.32 11.21
C ALA A 112 -1.09 -18.16 12.35
N ARG A 113 -1.37 -17.75 13.60
CA ARG A 113 -0.94 -18.47 14.81
C ARG A 113 -1.50 -19.89 14.83
N ILE A 114 -2.81 -20.07 14.59
CA ILE A 114 -3.49 -21.37 14.58
C ILE A 114 -2.93 -22.25 13.46
N ALA A 115 -2.72 -21.70 12.26
CA ALA A 115 -2.16 -22.41 11.10
C ALA A 115 -0.65 -22.72 11.24
N GLY A 116 0.01 -22.19 12.28
CA GLY A 116 1.44 -22.39 12.50
C GLY A 116 2.35 -21.57 11.58
N VAL A 117 1.82 -20.56 10.87
CA VAL A 117 2.60 -19.66 10.02
C VAL A 117 3.49 -18.78 10.89
N LYS A 118 4.79 -18.71 10.56
CA LYS A 118 5.80 -18.06 11.39
C LYS A 118 6.29 -16.72 10.88
N LYS A 119 5.89 -16.30 9.68
CA LYS A 119 6.33 -15.05 9.05
C LYS A 119 5.11 -14.21 8.69
N PHE A 120 5.09 -12.96 9.12
CA PHE A 120 3.99 -12.03 8.92
C PHE A 120 4.49 -10.71 8.36
N MET A 121 4.02 -10.30 7.18
CA MET A 121 4.33 -9.03 6.53
C MET A 121 3.09 -8.15 6.53
N PHE A 122 3.28 -6.87 6.84
CA PHE A 122 2.19 -5.91 7.00
C PHE A 122 2.44 -4.62 6.22
N SER A 123 1.43 -4.21 5.44
CA SER A 123 1.39 -2.90 4.81
C SER A 123 0.94 -1.84 5.82
N SER A 124 1.89 -1.15 6.42
CA SER A 124 1.66 0.04 7.22
C SER A 124 1.77 1.31 6.35
N THR A 125 1.86 2.46 6.95
CA THR A 125 1.80 3.76 6.28
C THR A 125 2.65 4.80 6.98
N GLY A 126 3.17 5.79 6.25
CA GLY A 126 3.78 6.99 6.84
C GLY A 126 2.80 7.82 7.69
N SER A 127 1.49 7.63 7.52
CA SER A 127 0.47 8.32 8.34
C SER A 127 0.54 7.97 9.83
N VAL A 128 1.19 6.85 10.21
CA VAL A 128 1.40 6.50 11.63
C VAL A 128 2.25 7.52 12.39
N TYR A 129 3.03 8.31 11.67
CA TYR A 129 3.85 9.37 12.25
C TYR A 129 3.07 10.66 12.56
N GLY A 130 1.81 10.81 12.08
CA GLY A 130 1.06 12.05 12.20
C GLY A 130 1.79 13.23 11.55
N GLU A 131 1.66 14.42 12.12
CA GLU A 131 2.45 15.61 11.71
C GLU A 131 3.72 15.67 12.57
N THR A 132 4.81 15.05 12.09
CA THR A 132 6.10 15.04 12.78
C THR A 132 6.95 16.25 12.41
N GLU A 133 7.76 16.74 13.36
CA GLU A 133 8.75 17.81 13.13
C GLU A 133 10.04 17.28 12.50
N VAL A 134 10.27 15.96 12.55
CA VAL A 134 11.49 15.32 12.04
C VAL A 134 11.28 14.89 10.59
N ILE A 135 11.89 15.59 9.66
CA ILE A 135 11.79 15.31 8.22
C ILE A 135 13.21 15.34 7.59
N PRO A 136 13.60 14.26 6.86
CA PRO A 136 12.92 12.99 6.63
C PRO A 136 12.66 12.22 7.93
N THR A 137 11.50 11.53 8.03
CA THR A 137 11.05 10.87 9.25
C THR A 137 11.64 9.47 9.37
N PRO A 138 12.51 9.17 10.36
CA PRO A 138 13.08 7.85 10.55
C PRO A 138 12.10 6.88 11.25
N GLU A 139 12.39 5.57 11.20
CA GLU A 139 11.51 4.54 11.79
C GLU A 139 11.40 4.61 13.31
N ASP A 140 12.36 5.22 13.97
CA ASP A 140 12.40 5.43 15.43
C ASP A 140 11.92 6.83 15.86
N ALA A 141 11.38 7.63 14.93
CA ALA A 141 10.74 8.89 15.29
C ALA A 141 9.59 8.66 16.28
N PRO A 142 9.42 9.56 17.26
CA PRO A 142 8.30 9.45 18.19
C PRO A 142 6.97 9.57 17.44
N PHE A 143 5.95 8.88 17.94
CA PHE A 143 4.60 8.98 17.39
C PHE A 143 3.90 10.21 18.01
N PRO A 144 3.66 11.27 17.24
CA PRO A 144 2.88 12.42 17.69
C PRO A 144 1.39 12.06 17.78
N VAL A 145 0.57 13.06 18.09
CA VAL A 145 -0.90 12.90 18.07
C VAL A 145 -1.35 12.50 16.65
N GLN A 146 -2.16 11.44 16.57
CA GLN A 146 -2.66 10.95 15.29
C GLN A 146 -3.66 11.94 14.68
N THR A 147 -3.51 12.20 13.40
CA THR A 147 -4.33 13.18 12.66
C THR A 147 -5.44 12.53 11.84
N SER A 148 -5.45 11.20 11.74
CA SER A 148 -6.47 10.43 11.03
C SER A 148 -6.82 9.11 11.73
N LEU A 149 -8.07 8.67 11.59
CA LEU A 149 -8.52 7.36 12.07
C LEU A 149 -7.76 6.22 11.36
N TYR A 150 -7.45 6.40 10.09
CA TYR A 150 -6.63 5.49 9.31
C TYR A 150 -5.23 5.31 9.93
N GLY A 151 -4.50 6.40 10.18
CA GLY A 151 -3.19 6.36 10.82
C GLY A 151 -3.24 5.70 12.20
N ALA A 152 -4.24 6.05 13.02
CA ALA A 152 -4.46 5.46 14.33
C ALA A 152 -4.73 3.94 14.25
N SER A 153 -5.56 3.50 13.29
CA SER A 153 -5.86 2.07 13.11
C SER A 153 -4.63 1.27 12.65
N LYS A 154 -3.81 1.81 11.75
CA LYS A 154 -2.57 1.17 11.30
C LYS A 154 -1.52 1.12 12.42
N LEU A 155 -1.39 2.16 13.22
CA LEU A 155 -0.51 2.16 14.40
C LEU A 155 -0.94 1.10 15.43
N ALA A 156 -2.23 0.95 15.68
CA ALA A 156 -2.76 -0.12 16.52
C ALA A 156 -2.41 -1.52 15.96
N CYS A 157 -2.46 -1.70 14.63
CA CYS A 157 -2.04 -2.94 14.00
C CYS A 157 -0.55 -3.25 14.23
N GLU A 158 0.33 -2.26 14.09
CA GLU A 158 1.77 -2.43 14.36
C GLU A 158 2.00 -2.92 15.78
N GLY A 159 1.31 -2.34 16.77
CA GLY A 159 1.37 -2.75 18.16
C GLY A 159 0.91 -4.20 18.36
N LEU A 160 -0.22 -4.61 17.74
CA LEU A 160 -0.70 -5.99 17.78
C LEU A 160 0.31 -6.96 17.16
N ILE A 161 0.87 -6.63 15.99
CA ILE A 161 1.85 -7.46 15.28
C ILE A 161 3.09 -7.66 16.13
N ALA A 162 3.64 -6.59 16.74
CA ALA A 162 4.80 -6.67 17.61
C ALA A 162 4.52 -7.55 18.85
N ALA A 163 3.34 -7.42 19.46
CA ALA A 163 2.92 -8.25 20.58
C ALA A 163 2.78 -9.73 20.20
N TYR A 164 2.21 -10.04 19.02
CA TYR A 164 2.15 -11.42 18.52
C TYR A 164 3.54 -11.98 18.21
N ALA A 165 4.43 -11.17 17.65
CA ALA A 165 5.81 -11.55 17.41
C ALA A 165 6.50 -11.98 18.72
N GLU A 166 6.47 -11.15 19.74
CA GLU A 166 7.09 -11.43 21.05
C GLU A 166 6.42 -12.60 21.77
N THR A 167 5.09 -12.68 21.74
CA THR A 167 4.35 -13.69 22.51
C THR A 167 4.44 -15.09 21.88
N PHE A 168 4.39 -15.18 20.56
CA PHE A 168 4.23 -16.44 19.83
C PHE A 168 5.43 -16.81 18.94
N GLY A 169 6.50 -16.00 18.94
CA GLY A 169 7.70 -16.23 18.12
C GLY A 169 7.41 -16.10 16.63
N MET A 170 6.50 -15.22 16.24
CA MET A 170 6.17 -14.92 14.84
C MET A 170 7.07 -13.80 14.34
N GLN A 171 7.94 -14.07 13.37
CA GLN A 171 8.78 -13.04 12.78
C GLN A 171 7.94 -12.08 11.95
N ALA A 172 8.08 -10.78 12.18
CA ALA A 172 7.26 -9.75 11.53
C ALA A 172 8.08 -8.76 10.71
N TRP A 173 7.51 -8.33 9.58
CA TRP A 173 7.99 -7.20 8.78
C TRP A 173 6.86 -6.19 8.63
N ILE A 174 7.10 -4.96 9.04
CA ILE A 174 6.18 -3.83 8.99
C ILE A 174 6.75 -2.81 8.01
N PHE A 175 6.03 -2.55 6.95
CA PHE A 175 6.44 -1.61 5.91
C PHE A 175 5.59 -0.34 5.97
N ARG A 176 6.19 0.79 6.32
CA ARG A 176 5.55 2.11 6.35
C ARG A 176 5.75 2.77 5.01
N PHE A 177 4.69 2.81 4.21
CA PHE A 177 4.74 3.34 2.86
C PHE A 177 4.53 4.85 2.83
N VAL A 178 5.22 5.55 1.90
CA VAL A 178 4.68 6.75 1.25
C VAL A 178 3.54 6.32 0.31
N SER A 179 2.94 7.25 -0.42
CA SER A 179 1.97 6.87 -1.46
C SER A 179 2.65 6.04 -2.54
N ILE A 180 2.00 4.96 -2.98
CA ILE A 180 2.51 4.08 -4.04
C ILE A 180 1.82 4.43 -5.35
N LEU A 181 2.56 4.43 -6.48
CA LEU A 181 2.07 4.65 -7.84
C LEU A 181 2.46 3.49 -8.76
N GLY A 182 1.79 3.39 -9.90
CA GLY A 182 2.08 2.42 -10.95
C GLY A 182 0.85 1.67 -11.46
N PRO A 183 1.04 0.62 -12.26
CA PRO A 183 -0.05 -0.17 -12.83
C PRO A 183 -1.01 -0.75 -11.78
N ARG A 184 -2.32 -0.69 -12.06
CA ARG A 184 -3.42 -1.13 -11.19
C ARG A 184 -3.74 -0.17 -10.02
N TYR A 185 -3.24 1.05 -10.07
CA TYR A 185 -3.59 2.10 -9.11
C TYR A 185 -5.07 2.50 -9.24
N THR A 186 -5.80 2.59 -8.13
CA THR A 186 -7.27 2.71 -8.14
C THR A 186 -7.83 3.88 -7.34
N HIS A 187 -6.99 4.64 -6.64
CA HIS A 187 -7.45 5.75 -5.79
C HIS A 187 -6.31 6.74 -5.51
N GLY A 188 -6.66 7.96 -5.16
CA GLY A 188 -5.72 9.04 -4.85
C GLY A 188 -5.57 10.03 -6.01
N HIS A 189 -4.77 11.10 -5.81
CA HIS A 189 -4.86 12.28 -6.65
C HIS A 189 -4.55 12.02 -8.13
N VAL A 190 -3.60 11.15 -8.49
CA VAL A 190 -3.31 10.84 -9.89
C VAL A 190 -4.52 10.18 -10.57
N TYR A 191 -5.19 9.26 -9.86
CA TYR A 191 -6.42 8.62 -10.33
C TYR A 191 -7.57 9.64 -10.41
N ASP A 192 -7.75 10.43 -9.36
CA ASP A 192 -8.83 11.42 -9.30
C ASP A 192 -8.69 12.48 -10.41
N PHE A 193 -7.47 12.95 -10.68
CA PHE A 193 -7.20 13.90 -11.77
C PHE A 193 -7.40 13.27 -13.15
N TYR A 194 -6.92 12.04 -13.34
CA TYR A 194 -7.17 11.29 -14.56
C TYR A 194 -8.69 11.17 -14.83
N GLN A 195 -9.48 10.79 -13.82
CA GLN A 195 -10.93 10.65 -13.96
C GLN A 195 -11.63 11.99 -14.28
N GLN A 196 -11.20 13.08 -13.63
CA GLN A 196 -11.73 14.41 -13.95
C GLN A 196 -11.44 14.80 -15.41
N LEU A 197 -10.22 14.60 -15.88
CA LEU A 197 -9.80 14.93 -17.23
C LEU A 197 -10.44 14.03 -18.29
N MET A 198 -10.78 12.79 -17.96
CA MET A 198 -11.56 11.92 -18.84
C MET A 198 -13.00 12.43 -19.03
N GLN A 199 -13.60 13.03 -17.99
CA GLN A 199 -14.95 13.61 -18.05
C GLN A 199 -14.96 15.04 -18.60
N HIS A 200 -13.94 15.84 -18.27
CA HIS A 200 -13.80 17.25 -18.59
C HIS A 200 -12.38 17.56 -19.08
N PRO A 201 -12.04 17.25 -20.33
CA PRO A 201 -10.68 17.43 -20.87
C PRO A 201 -10.19 18.90 -20.87
N GLU A 202 -11.12 19.83 -20.83
CA GLU A 202 -10.86 21.27 -20.89
C GLU A 202 -10.59 21.91 -19.53
N LYS A 203 -10.85 21.18 -18.40
CA LYS A 203 -10.79 21.78 -17.06
C LYS A 203 -10.37 20.80 -15.98
N LEU A 204 -9.48 21.22 -15.07
CA LEU A 204 -9.09 20.46 -13.90
C LEU A 204 -9.23 21.31 -12.64
N THR A 205 -10.06 20.84 -11.68
CA THR A 205 -10.20 21.46 -10.36
C THR A 205 -9.26 20.79 -9.37
N VAL A 206 -8.39 21.59 -8.75
CA VAL A 206 -7.35 21.14 -7.82
C VAL A 206 -7.69 21.58 -6.40
N LEU A 207 -7.80 20.63 -5.49
CA LEU A 207 -7.99 20.92 -4.07
C LEU A 207 -6.69 21.51 -3.49
N GLY A 208 -6.83 22.70 -2.84
CA GLY A 208 -5.69 23.47 -2.35
C GLY A 208 -4.96 24.25 -3.45
N ASN A 209 -3.83 24.85 -3.10
CA ASN A 209 -3.08 25.80 -3.96
C ASN A 209 -2.12 25.11 -4.96
N GLY A 210 -2.02 23.79 -4.94
CA GLY A 210 -1.14 23.01 -5.81
C GLY A 210 0.32 22.91 -5.37
N HIS A 211 0.73 23.58 -4.28
CA HIS A 211 2.08 23.53 -3.73
C HIS A 211 2.26 22.47 -2.62
N GLN A 212 1.23 21.66 -2.38
CA GLN A 212 1.34 20.52 -1.47
C GLN A 212 2.42 19.57 -1.99
N LYS A 213 3.29 19.15 -1.09
CA LYS A 213 4.42 18.27 -1.40
C LYS A 213 4.02 16.83 -1.17
N LYS A 214 4.27 15.96 -2.13
CA LYS A 214 3.94 14.54 -2.05
C LYS A 214 5.15 13.70 -2.42
N SER A 215 5.44 12.69 -1.61
CA SER A 215 6.43 11.67 -1.94
C SER A 215 5.72 10.40 -2.40
N TYR A 216 6.26 9.78 -3.43
CA TYR A 216 5.69 8.58 -4.06
C TYR A 216 6.78 7.55 -4.32
N LEU A 217 6.40 6.28 -4.26
CA LEU A 217 7.26 5.17 -4.65
C LEU A 217 6.55 4.34 -5.73
N HIS A 218 7.29 3.93 -6.76
CA HIS A 218 6.75 3.04 -7.77
C HIS A 218 6.49 1.64 -7.20
N VAL A 219 5.38 0.99 -7.61
CA VAL A 219 4.97 -0.31 -7.07
C VAL A 219 6.01 -1.42 -7.28
N SER A 220 6.75 -1.40 -8.39
CA SER A 220 7.84 -2.36 -8.63
C SER A 220 8.98 -2.19 -7.62
N ASP A 221 9.35 -0.96 -7.30
CA ASP A 221 10.39 -0.66 -6.32
C ASP A 221 9.93 -1.02 -4.89
N CYS A 222 8.65 -0.80 -4.59
CA CYS A 222 8.03 -1.25 -3.34
C CYS A 222 8.14 -2.78 -3.17
N ILE A 223 7.79 -3.56 -4.20
CA ILE A 223 7.87 -5.03 -4.18
C ILE A 223 9.33 -5.50 -4.06
N GLU A 224 10.26 -4.87 -4.77
CA GLU A 224 11.68 -5.19 -4.64
C GLU A 224 12.19 -4.92 -3.21
N ALA A 225 11.80 -3.78 -2.60
CA ALA A 225 12.12 -3.46 -1.21
C ALA A 225 11.60 -4.53 -0.23
N ILE A 226 10.37 -4.99 -0.41
CA ILE A 226 9.78 -6.06 0.40
C ILE A 226 10.62 -7.34 0.28
N HIS A 227 10.99 -7.73 -0.92
CA HIS A 227 11.82 -8.93 -1.15
C HIS A 227 13.22 -8.80 -0.52
N VAL A 228 13.87 -7.65 -0.65
CA VAL A 228 15.18 -7.38 -0.05
C VAL A 228 15.08 -7.42 1.48
N ALA A 229 14.08 -6.75 2.06
CA ALA A 229 13.89 -6.73 3.51
C ALA A 229 13.72 -8.14 4.09
N ILE A 230 12.89 -8.98 3.47
CA ILE A 230 12.65 -10.35 3.93
C ILE A 230 13.92 -11.20 3.82
N ARG A 231 14.69 -11.03 2.77
CA ARG A 231 15.92 -11.80 2.53
C ARG A 231 17.06 -11.39 3.46
N GLU A 232 17.21 -10.08 3.68
CA GLU A 232 18.41 -9.51 4.32
C GLU A 232 18.20 -9.15 5.81
N SER A 233 16.98 -9.24 6.35
CA SER A 233 16.74 -8.95 7.77
C SER A 233 16.24 -10.16 8.55
N SER A 234 16.62 -10.23 9.83
CA SER A 234 16.39 -11.42 10.67
C SER A 234 15.92 -11.12 12.09
N ASN A 235 15.66 -9.85 12.44
CA ASN A 235 15.10 -9.51 13.74
C ASN A 235 13.71 -10.11 13.90
N LEU A 236 13.25 -10.27 15.14
CA LEU A 236 11.90 -10.76 15.40
C LEU A 236 10.85 -9.77 14.86
N VAL A 237 11.07 -8.47 15.06
CA VAL A 237 10.27 -7.40 14.47
C VAL A 237 11.18 -6.50 13.62
N ASN A 238 10.85 -6.35 12.36
CA ASN A 238 11.59 -5.56 11.37
C ASN A 238 10.67 -4.45 10.87
N ILE A 239 11.06 -3.20 11.04
CA ILE A 239 10.28 -2.04 10.59
C ILE A 239 11.10 -1.27 9.57
N PHE A 240 10.51 -1.01 8.41
CA PHE A 240 11.14 -0.27 7.33
C PHE A 240 10.21 0.79 6.75
N ASN A 241 10.72 1.98 6.62
CA ASN A 241 10.14 3.01 5.77
C ASN A 241 10.43 2.68 4.31
N LEU A 242 9.40 2.74 3.45
CA LEU A 242 9.53 2.58 2.01
C LEU A 242 9.07 3.85 1.29
N GLY A 243 9.97 4.45 0.55
CA GLY A 243 9.77 5.71 -0.15
C GLY A 243 10.92 6.02 -1.10
N ILE A 244 11.00 7.24 -1.54
CA ILE A 244 12.09 7.80 -2.35
C ILE A 244 12.69 9.00 -1.62
N ASP A 245 13.96 9.29 -1.87
CA ASP A 245 14.60 10.50 -1.37
C ASP A 245 14.15 11.70 -2.22
N GLY A 246 13.07 12.32 -1.81
CA GLY A 246 12.50 13.47 -2.50
C GLY A 246 10.97 13.52 -2.46
N TYR A 247 10.46 14.56 -3.09
CA TYR A 247 9.03 14.83 -3.27
C TYR A 247 8.80 15.62 -4.56
N CYS A 248 7.56 15.66 -5.03
CA CYS A 248 7.10 16.61 -6.05
C CYS A 248 5.99 17.50 -5.47
N GLU A 249 5.74 18.64 -6.10
CA GLU A 249 4.52 19.40 -5.87
C GLU A 249 3.34 18.78 -6.65
N VAL A 250 2.13 19.06 -6.21
CA VAL A 250 0.92 18.61 -6.95
C VAL A 250 0.92 19.19 -8.37
N ARG A 251 1.47 20.40 -8.55
CA ARG A 251 1.62 21.04 -9.88
C ARG A 251 2.52 20.23 -10.82
N ASP A 252 3.60 19.65 -10.31
CA ASP A 252 4.49 18.82 -11.12
C ASP A 252 3.74 17.58 -11.62
N SER A 253 3.01 16.90 -10.72
CA SER A 253 2.24 15.71 -11.11
C SER A 253 1.10 16.05 -12.08
N ILE A 254 0.46 17.23 -11.97
CA ILE A 254 -0.53 17.70 -12.95
C ILE A 254 0.11 17.83 -14.34
N SER A 255 1.28 18.48 -14.41
CA SER A 255 2.01 18.61 -15.69
C SER A 255 2.29 17.25 -16.32
N TRP A 256 2.80 16.28 -15.54
CA TRP A 256 3.09 14.93 -16.07
C TRP A 256 1.83 14.17 -16.50
N ILE A 257 0.71 14.36 -15.79
CA ILE A 257 -0.59 13.73 -16.13
C ILE A 257 -1.11 14.34 -17.44
N THR A 258 -1.15 15.68 -17.55
CA THR A 258 -1.69 16.37 -18.73
C THR A 258 -0.82 16.13 -19.96
N ASP A 259 0.51 16.12 -19.81
CA ASP A 259 1.45 15.76 -20.88
C ASP A 259 1.19 14.35 -21.41
N GLU A 260 1.06 13.36 -20.50
CA GLU A 260 0.84 11.95 -20.88
C GLU A 260 -0.52 11.76 -21.55
N MET A 261 -1.54 12.52 -21.15
CA MET A 261 -2.87 12.51 -21.76
C MET A 261 -2.95 13.39 -23.02
N SER A 262 -1.92 14.18 -23.35
CA SER A 262 -1.90 15.17 -24.43
C SER A 262 -3.05 16.19 -24.32
N LEU A 263 -3.30 16.71 -23.10
CA LEU A 263 -4.32 17.69 -22.76
C LEU A 263 -3.69 19.00 -22.26
N ASP A 264 -4.43 20.12 -22.43
CA ASP A 264 -4.05 21.44 -21.91
C ASP A 264 -5.28 22.09 -21.23
N PRO A 265 -5.68 21.57 -20.05
CA PRO A 265 -6.87 22.05 -19.35
C PRO A 265 -6.64 23.39 -18.65
N GLU A 266 -7.71 24.16 -18.49
CA GLU A 266 -7.74 25.26 -17.52
C GLU A 266 -7.63 24.70 -16.10
N LEU A 267 -6.66 25.21 -15.31
CA LEU A 267 -6.41 24.76 -13.94
C LEU A 267 -7.09 25.70 -12.93
N GLU A 268 -8.04 25.19 -12.16
CA GLU A 268 -8.66 25.91 -11.05
C GLU A 268 -8.12 25.44 -9.71
N PHE A 269 -7.34 26.28 -9.03
CA PHE A 269 -6.78 25.99 -7.73
C PHE A 269 -7.65 26.53 -6.59
N GLY A 270 -7.77 25.74 -5.51
CA GLY A 270 -8.27 26.23 -4.23
C GLY A 270 -7.26 27.14 -3.52
N THR A 271 -7.64 27.68 -2.36
CA THR A 271 -6.85 28.68 -1.61
C THR A 271 -6.07 28.11 -0.44
N GLY A 272 -6.33 26.87 -0.01
CA GLY A 272 -5.75 26.23 1.16
C GLY A 272 -4.40 25.55 0.89
N ASP A 273 -3.57 25.41 1.91
CA ASP A 273 -2.33 24.61 1.85
C ASP A 273 -2.57 23.11 2.00
N LYS A 274 -3.77 22.70 2.45
CA LYS A 274 -4.23 21.31 2.57
C LYS A 274 -5.33 21.03 1.54
N GLY A 275 -5.36 19.81 0.99
CA GLY A 275 -6.40 19.39 0.06
C GLY A 275 -7.71 19.02 0.76
N TRP A 276 -7.65 18.42 1.96
CA TRP A 276 -8.83 18.03 2.77
C TRP A 276 -8.50 18.00 4.26
N ILE A 277 -9.54 17.81 5.11
CA ILE A 277 -9.37 17.67 6.57
C ILE A 277 -8.64 16.36 6.87
N GLY A 278 -7.48 16.46 7.55
CA GLY A 278 -6.60 15.30 7.83
C GLY A 278 -5.56 15.01 6.74
N ASP A 279 -5.51 15.82 5.66
CA ASP A 279 -4.39 15.77 4.71
C ASP A 279 -3.08 16.09 5.43
N ASN A 280 -2.08 15.22 5.25
CA ASN A 280 -0.72 15.51 5.71
C ASN A 280 0.03 16.22 4.57
N PRO A 281 0.45 17.47 4.76
CA PRO A 281 1.03 18.28 3.70
C PRO A 281 2.37 17.73 3.18
N LEU A 282 3.09 16.95 4.00
CA LEU A 282 4.33 16.29 3.59
C LEU A 282 4.56 15.00 4.40
N ILE A 283 4.55 13.87 3.71
CA ILE A 283 5.10 12.61 4.21
C ILE A 283 6.39 12.35 3.45
N HIS A 284 7.53 12.59 4.09
CA HIS A 284 8.86 12.30 3.54
C HIS A 284 9.60 11.41 4.54
N LEU A 285 9.78 10.15 4.17
CA LEU A 285 10.32 9.12 5.06
C LEU A 285 11.83 8.98 4.85
N ASP A 286 12.56 8.78 5.94
CA ASP A 286 13.97 8.38 5.89
C ASP A 286 14.05 6.89 5.52
N ILE A 287 14.68 6.60 4.41
CA ILE A 287 14.79 5.25 3.84
C ILE A 287 16.17 4.61 4.05
N ARG A 288 17.06 5.25 4.81
CA ARG A 288 18.44 4.76 5.01
C ARG A 288 18.49 3.35 5.60
N ARG A 289 17.50 2.96 6.40
CA ARG A 289 17.45 1.61 6.98
C ARG A 289 17.28 0.53 5.91
N ILE A 290 16.35 0.69 4.98
CA ILE A 290 16.19 -0.27 3.88
C ILE A 290 17.34 -0.18 2.88
N GLN A 291 17.89 1.02 2.64
CA GLN A 291 19.08 1.20 1.80
C GLN A 291 20.31 0.47 2.37
N SER A 292 20.45 0.39 3.69
CA SER A 292 21.55 -0.35 4.32
C SER A 292 21.51 -1.86 4.03
N LEU A 293 20.36 -2.39 3.59
CA LEU A 293 20.19 -3.76 3.11
C LEU A 293 20.50 -3.94 1.61
N GLY A 294 20.96 -2.87 0.94
CA GLY A 294 21.35 -2.92 -0.48
C GLY A 294 20.21 -2.57 -1.46
N TRP A 295 19.05 -2.13 -0.99
CA TRP A 295 17.98 -1.66 -1.85
C TRP A 295 18.06 -0.15 -2.10
N ASN A 296 17.73 0.26 -3.33
CA ASN A 296 17.50 1.65 -3.70
C ASN A 296 16.37 1.73 -4.73
N PRO A 297 15.51 2.77 -4.67
CA PRO A 297 14.50 2.98 -5.70
C PRO A 297 15.16 3.23 -7.07
N LYS A 298 14.52 2.74 -8.12
CA LYS A 298 15.03 2.83 -9.51
C LYS A 298 14.22 3.81 -10.34
N SER A 299 12.93 3.95 -10.00
CA SER A 299 11.97 4.79 -10.73
C SER A 299 11.88 6.17 -10.07
N SER A 300 11.78 7.22 -10.88
CA SER A 300 11.45 8.57 -10.39
C SER A 300 9.96 8.68 -10.04
N ILE A 301 9.58 9.77 -9.36
CA ILE A 301 8.16 10.08 -9.11
C ILE A 301 7.42 10.31 -10.44
N GLU A 302 8.06 10.99 -11.39
CA GLU A 302 7.53 11.20 -12.74
C GLU A 302 7.22 9.88 -13.44
N ASP A 303 8.16 8.91 -13.42
CA ASP A 303 7.93 7.58 -14.01
C ASP A 303 6.69 6.92 -13.38
N GLY A 304 6.55 6.99 -12.05
CA GLY A 304 5.39 6.44 -11.34
C GLY A 304 4.07 7.09 -11.75
N VAL A 305 4.04 8.42 -11.92
CA VAL A 305 2.85 9.15 -12.39
C VAL A 305 2.51 8.74 -13.84
N ARG A 306 3.49 8.80 -14.74
CA ARG A 306 3.27 8.48 -16.16
C ARG A 306 2.85 7.03 -16.36
N ASP A 307 3.48 6.07 -15.69
CA ASP A 307 3.10 4.65 -15.78
C ASP A 307 1.69 4.39 -15.23
N THR A 308 1.30 5.12 -14.18
CA THR A 308 -0.08 5.08 -13.67
C THR A 308 -1.07 5.55 -14.75
N VAL A 309 -0.83 6.71 -15.36
CA VAL A 309 -1.71 7.28 -16.40
C VAL A 309 -1.77 6.36 -17.62
N ARG A 310 -0.65 5.82 -18.09
CA ARG A 310 -0.61 4.86 -19.20
C ARG A 310 -1.46 3.63 -18.91
N PHE A 311 -1.32 3.07 -17.70
CA PHE A 311 -2.12 1.92 -17.31
C PHE A 311 -3.62 2.25 -17.32
N LEU A 312 -4.02 3.39 -16.75
CA LEU A 312 -5.42 3.82 -16.72
C LEU A 312 -5.97 4.04 -18.13
N SER A 313 -5.19 4.65 -19.03
CA SER A 313 -5.59 4.94 -20.41
C SER A 313 -5.78 3.67 -21.24
N VAL A 314 -4.94 2.65 -21.05
CA VAL A 314 -5.06 1.37 -21.77
C VAL A 314 -6.22 0.52 -21.21
N ASN A 315 -6.60 0.71 -19.96
CA ASN A 315 -7.56 -0.13 -19.24
C ASN A 315 -8.82 0.65 -18.82
N GLN A 316 -9.25 1.64 -19.59
CA GLN A 316 -10.40 2.52 -19.26
C GLN A 316 -11.64 1.72 -18.85
N GLY A 317 -12.00 0.68 -19.61
CA GLY A 317 -13.16 -0.16 -19.32
C GLY A 317 -13.13 -0.92 -17.99
N LEU A 318 -12.00 -0.93 -17.29
CA LEU A 318 -11.94 -1.48 -15.93
C LEU A 318 -12.44 -0.49 -14.87
N PHE A 319 -12.59 0.80 -15.22
CA PHE A 319 -12.87 1.87 -14.28
C PHE A 319 -14.21 2.57 -14.55
N GLU A 320 -14.92 2.16 -15.59
CA GLU A 320 -16.31 2.49 -15.88
C GLU A 320 -17.25 1.58 -15.05
#